data_2413ac2aa1e3064924c9e6d3c73c3240
#
_entry.id   2413ac2aa1e3064924c9e6d3c73c3240
#
_cell.length_a   1.000
_cell.length_b   1.000
_cell.length_c   1.000
_cell.angle_alpha   90.00
_cell.angle_beta   90.00
_cell.angle_gamma   90.00
#
_symmetry.space_group_name_H-M   'P 1'
#
loop_
_entity.id
_entity.type
_entity.pdbx_description
1 polymer ?
#
loop_
_entity_poly.entity_id
_entity_poly.type
_entity_poly.pdbx_seq_one_letter_code
_entity_poly.pdbx_strand_id
1 'polypeptide(L)'
;MRIEKTDTFIEHDIIVDGTKIGTVELCPERHEISRLIIFEPYQNKGYGTQVVQELVQIGYRLLWVRSDNPRAIHVYEKCGFKRGNTCMFEMMVGKAEMENNI
;
A
#
# COMPACT_ATOMS: atom_id res chain seq x y z
N MET A 1 -0.44 -0.36 15.19
CA MET A 1 -1.17 -0.60 13.92
C MET A 1 -1.31 -2.09 13.69
N ARG A 2 -2.48 -2.53 13.29
CA ARG A 2 -2.71 -3.92 12.92
C ARG A 2 -3.29 -3.99 11.51
N ILE A 3 -2.85 -4.99 10.75
CA ILE A 3 -3.40 -5.29 9.44
C ILE A 3 -4.09 -6.64 9.58
N GLU A 4 -5.42 -6.64 9.58
CA GLU A 4 -6.24 -7.80 9.90
C GLU A 4 -6.94 -8.36 8.66
N LYS A 5 -6.93 -9.69 8.51
CA LYS A 5 -7.70 -10.34 7.46
C LYS A 5 -9.20 -10.10 7.68
N THR A 6 -9.92 -9.95 6.57
CA THR A 6 -11.37 -9.89 6.54
C THR A 6 -11.93 -11.19 5.97
N ASP A 7 -13.26 -11.26 5.82
CA ASP A 7 -13.91 -12.39 5.15
C ASP A 7 -13.60 -12.43 3.66
N THR A 8 -13.15 -11.30 3.09
CA THR A 8 -12.74 -11.22 1.70
C THR A 8 -11.30 -11.72 1.59
N PHE A 9 -11.05 -12.63 0.67
CA PHE A 9 -9.78 -13.34 0.54
C PHE A 9 -8.55 -12.44 0.46
N ILE A 10 -8.66 -11.30 -0.22
CA ILE A 10 -7.52 -10.43 -0.49
C ILE A 10 -7.52 -9.14 0.32
N GLU A 11 -8.66 -8.73 0.85
CA GLU A 11 -8.78 -7.47 1.56
C GLU A 11 -8.44 -7.62 3.04
N HIS A 12 -7.72 -6.64 3.55
CA HIS A 12 -7.35 -6.56 4.97
C HIS A 12 -7.77 -5.21 5.51
N ASP A 13 -8.20 -5.19 6.77
CA ASP A 13 -8.50 -3.95 7.48
C ASP A 13 -7.23 -3.40 8.14
N ILE A 14 -7.10 -2.08 8.11
CA ILE A 14 -6.01 -1.38 8.79
C ILE A 14 -6.59 -0.77 10.06
N ILE A 15 -6.10 -1.21 11.21
CA ILE A 15 -6.63 -0.84 12.52
C ILE A 15 -5.56 -0.09 13.31
N VAL A 16 -5.93 1.07 13.84
CA VAL A 16 -5.07 1.86 14.75
C VAL A 16 -5.88 2.21 15.98
N ASP A 17 -5.40 1.81 17.15
CA ASP A 17 -6.07 2.04 18.44
C ASP A 17 -7.54 1.60 18.41
N GLY A 18 -7.81 0.44 17.82
CA GLY A 18 -9.15 -0.12 17.72
C GLY A 18 -10.05 0.49 16.66
N THR A 19 -9.56 1.47 15.90
CA THR A 19 -10.32 2.15 14.86
C THR A 19 -9.85 1.70 13.48
N LYS A 20 -10.80 1.33 12.63
CA LYS A 20 -10.51 1.02 11.22
C LYS A 20 -10.25 2.31 10.47
N ILE A 21 -9.03 2.49 9.98
CA ILE A 21 -8.62 3.71 9.29
C ILE A 21 -8.46 3.53 7.78
N GLY A 22 -8.54 2.31 7.29
CA GLY A 22 -8.40 2.05 5.87
C GLY A 22 -8.44 0.56 5.55
N THR A 23 -8.13 0.23 4.31
CA THR A 23 -8.06 -1.13 3.81
C THR A 23 -6.85 -1.32 2.91
N VAL A 24 -6.37 -2.55 2.83
CA VAL A 24 -5.31 -2.90 1.88
C VAL A 24 -5.64 -4.25 1.25
N GLU A 25 -5.46 -4.35 -0.05
CA GLU A 25 -5.59 -5.60 -0.78
C GLU A 25 -4.19 -6.14 -1.07
N LEU A 26 -3.99 -7.40 -0.75
CA LEU A 26 -2.70 -8.07 -0.89
C LEU A 26 -2.81 -9.30 -1.78
N CYS A 27 -1.79 -9.53 -2.56
CA CYS A 27 -1.62 -10.77 -3.31
C CYS A 27 -0.34 -11.45 -2.84
N PRO A 28 -0.42 -12.37 -1.85
CA PRO A 28 0.77 -13.00 -1.29
C PRO A 28 1.59 -13.80 -2.30
N GLU A 29 0.92 -14.43 -3.27
CA GLU A 29 1.59 -15.24 -4.29
C GLU A 29 2.55 -14.41 -5.14
N ARG A 30 2.25 -13.13 -5.34
CA ARG A 30 3.08 -12.21 -6.12
C ARG A 30 3.87 -11.24 -5.26
N HIS A 31 3.74 -11.34 -3.93
CA HIS A 31 4.31 -10.38 -2.99
C HIS A 31 3.90 -8.95 -3.33
N GLU A 32 2.63 -8.78 -3.72
CA GLU A 32 2.12 -7.54 -4.27
C GLU A 32 1.12 -6.85 -3.34
N ILE A 33 1.28 -5.55 -3.20
CA ILE A 33 0.29 -4.67 -2.59
C ILE A 33 -0.61 -4.19 -3.73
N SER A 34 -1.82 -4.72 -3.82
CA SER A 34 -2.69 -4.48 -4.96
C SER A 34 -3.51 -3.20 -4.83
N ARG A 35 -3.83 -2.81 -3.60
CA ARG A 35 -4.64 -1.62 -3.36
C ARG A 35 -4.42 -1.15 -1.94
N LEU A 36 -4.26 0.15 -1.74
CA LEU A 36 -4.09 0.73 -0.42
C LEU A 36 -4.95 1.98 -0.30
N ILE A 37 -5.87 1.98 0.66
CA ILE A 37 -6.75 3.11 0.90
C ILE A 37 -6.71 3.46 2.38
N ILE A 38 -6.30 4.67 2.68
CA ILE A 38 -6.48 5.29 4.00
C ILE A 38 -7.71 6.18 3.88
N PHE A 39 -8.66 6.04 4.78
CA PHE A 39 -9.87 6.86 4.76
C PHE A 39 -9.51 8.34 4.94
N GLU A 40 -10.26 9.20 4.28
CA GLU A 40 -9.95 10.63 4.20
C GLU A 40 -9.59 11.29 5.53
N PRO A 41 -10.35 11.06 6.64
CA PRO A 41 -10.01 11.72 7.91
C PRO A 41 -8.62 11.34 8.45
N TYR A 42 -8.04 10.25 7.97
CA TYR A 42 -6.77 9.72 8.47
C TYR A 42 -5.62 9.91 7.49
N GLN A 43 -5.89 10.52 6.34
CA GLN A 43 -4.84 10.80 5.34
C GLN A 43 -3.92 11.93 5.82
N ASN A 44 -2.72 12.00 5.23
CA ASN A 44 -1.70 13.01 5.54
C ASN A 44 -1.18 12.96 7.00
N LYS A 45 -1.26 11.79 7.63
CA LYS A 45 -0.80 11.59 9.02
C LYS A 45 0.32 10.55 9.12
N GLY A 46 0.83 10.09 7.98
CA GLY A 46 1.89 9.08 7.96
C GLY A 46 1.43 7.64 8.04
N TYR A 47 0.14 7.37 8.09
CA TYR A 47 -0.36 5.99 8.20
C TYR A 47 -0.06 5.17 6.94
N GLY A 48 -0.18 5.77 5.76
CA GLY A 48 0.16 5.08 4.51
C GLY A 48 1.60 4.59 4.52
N THR A 49 2.52 5.45 4.96
CA THR A 49 3.93 5.09 5.08
C THR A 49 4.11 3.93 6.06
N GLN A 50 3.45 3.97 7.22
CA GLN A 50 3.55 2.91 8.22
C GLN A 50 3.04 1.57 7.69
N VAL A 51 1.91 1.58 6.97
CA VAL A 51 1.36 0.36 6.38
C VAL A 51 2.35 -0.26 5.40
N VAL A 52 2.91 0.55 4.50
CA VAL A 52 3.86 0.06 3.50
C VAL A 52 5.11 -0.49 4.18
N GLN A 53 5.63 0.21 5.20
CA GLN A 53 6.81 -0.25 5.92
C GLN A 53 6.57 -1.61 6.61
N GLU A 54 5.42 -1.80 7.22
CA GLU A 54 5.08 -3.08 7.84
C GLU A 54 4.95 -4.20 6.81
N LEU A 55 4.35 -3.91 5.67
CA LEU A 55 4.20 -4.90 4.60
C LEU A 55 5.55 -5.28 3.99
N VAL A 56 6.44 -4.31 3.82
CA VAL A 56 7.80 -4.58 3.35
C VAL A 56 8.54 -5.52 4.30
N GLN A 57 8.37 -5.32 5.60
CA GLN A 57 9.03 -6.19 6.60
C GLN A 57 8.58 -7.63 6.53
N ILE A 58 7.36 -7.89 6.09
CA ILE A 58 6.84 -9.26 5.96
C ILE A 58 6.93 -9.81 4.53
N GLY A 59 7.60 -9.09 3.62
CA GLY A 59 8.00 -9.64 2.33
C GLY A 59 7.31 -9.08 1.10
N TYR A 60 6.44 -8.09 1.22
CA TYR A 60 5.80 -7.47 0.05
C TYR A 60 6.80 -6.56 -0.65
N ARG A 61 6.90 -6.67 -1.99
CA ARG A 61 7.95 -6.02 -2.77
C ARG A 61 7.48 -5.44 -4.10
N LEU A 62 6.20 -5.60 -4.44
CA LEU A 62 5.65 -5.13 -5.70
C LEU A 62 4.38 -4.34 -5.43
N LEU A 63 4.20 -3.23 -6.13
CA LEU A 63 2.95 -2.50 -6.08
C LEU A 63 2.70 -1.80 -7.41
N TRP A 64 1.45 -1.38 -7.60
CA TRP A 64 1.02 -0.60 -8.74
C TRP A 64 0.51 0.74 -8.26
N VAL A 65 0.81 1.79 -9.01
CA VAL A 65 0.37 3.13 -8.70
C VAL A 65 0.10 3.89 -10.00
N ARG A 66 -0.91 4.75 -9.97
CA ARG A 66 -1.23 5.58 -11.13
C ARG A 66 -0.18 6.68 -11.30
N SER A 67 0.15 6.98 -12.56
CA SER A 67 1.11 8.04 -12.88
C SER A 67 0.62 9.43 -12.46
N ASP A 68 -0.68 9.60 -12.32
CA ASP A 68 -1.30 10.87 -11.91
C ASP A 68 -1.50 10.97 -10.39
N ASN A 69 -0.83 10.11 -9.62
CA ASN A 69 -0.91 10.11 -8.15
C ASN A 69 0.47 10.39 -7.53
N PRO A 70 0.97 11.63 -7.63
CA PRO A 70 2.32 11.94 -7.14
C PRO A 70 2.48 11.77 -5.64
N ARG A 71 1.41 11.95 -4.86
CA ARG A 71 1.46 11.73 -3.41
C ARG A 71 1.80 10.29 -3.07
N ALA A 72 1.07 9.34 -3.68
CA ALA A 72 1.32 7.92 -3.43
C ALA A 72 2.71 7.52 -3.92
N ILE A 73 3.10 7.97 -5.11
CA ILE A 73 4.43 7.70 -5.65
C ILE A 73 5.50 8.17 -4.67
N HIS A 74 5.36 9.37 -4.13
CA HIS A 74 6.31 9.92 -3.17
C HIS A 74 6.41 9.06 -1.89
N VAL A 75 5.27 8.63 -1.35
CA VAL A 75 5.24 7.76 -0.17
C VAL A 75 5.96 6.44 -0.45
N TYR A 76 5.69 5.83 -1.60
CA TYR A 76 6.34 4.57 -1.96
C TYR A 76 7.83 4.73 -2.17
N GLU A 77 8.26 5.82 -2.79
CA GLU A 77 9.69 6.10 -2.97
C GLU A 77 10.39 6.27 -1.62
N LYS A 78 9.74 6.92 -0.66
CA LYS A 78 10.27 7.04 0.70
C LYS A 78 10.41 5.68 1.39
N CYS A 79 9.61 4.70 1.02
CA CYS A 79 9.67 3.36 1.56
C CYS A 79 10.66 2.45 0.81
N GLY A 80 11.37 2.99 -0.17
CA GLY A 80 12.40 2.25 -0.91
C GLY A 80 11.95 1.67 -2.25
N PHE A 81 10.71 1.91 -2.66
CA PHE A 81 10.24 1.45 -3.98
C PHE A 81 10.81 2.33 -5.07
N LYS A 82 11.18 1.71 -6.19
CA LYS A 82 11.70 2.41 -7.36
C LYS A 82 10.92 2.02 -8.59
N ARG A 83 10.82 2.94 -9.54
CA ARG A 83 10.13 2.70 -10.79
C ARG A 83 10.87 1.67 -11.62
N GLY A 84 10.09 0.79 -12.27
CA GLY A 84 10.64 -0.21 -13.17
C GLY A 84 10.90 -1.54 -12.48
N ASN A 85 11.55 -2.43 -13.21
CA ASN A 85 11.70 -3.82 -12.82
C ASN A 85 13.15 -4.22 -12.55
N THR A 86 14.00 -3.27 -12.18
CA THR A 86 15.43 -3.51 -11.97
C THR A 86 15.82 -3.58 -10.50
N CYS A 87 14.85 -3.45 -9.59
CA CYS A 87 15.11 -3.36 -8.15
C CYS A 87 14.34 -4.42 -7.37
N MET A 88 14.79 -4.68 -6.14
CA MET A 88 14.11 -5.62 -5.25
C MET A 88 12.69 -5.14 -4.90
N PHE A 89 12.51 -3.83 -4.75
CA PHE A 89 11.20 -3.23 -4.49
C PHE A 89 10.75 -2.47 -5.72
N GLU A 90 9.73 -2.98 -6.38
CA GLU A 90 9.28 -2.46 -7.67
C GLU A 90 7.97 -1.72 -7.56
N MET A 91 7.95 -0.53 -8.15
CA MET A 91 6.75 0.28 -8.26
C MET A 91 6.39 0.40 -9.74
N MET A 92 5.30 -0.24 -10.15
CA MET A 92 4.81 -0.17 -11.52
C MET A 92 3.96 1.07 -11.68
N VAL A 93 4.51 2.08 -12.35
CA VAL A 93 3.82 3.35 -12.56
C VAL A 93 3.14 3.33 -13.91
N GLY A 94 1.83 3.55 -13.92
CA GLY A 94 1.06 3.53 -15.16
C GLY A 94 -0.40 3.94 -14.93
N LYS A 95 -1.22 3.72 -15.96
CA LYS A 95 -2.66 3.95 -15.88
C LYS A 95 -3.36 2.71 -15.30
N ALA A 96 -2.89 2.25 -14.18
CA ALA A 96 -3.52 1.13 -13.51
C ALA A 96 -4.84 1.58 -12.88
N GLU A 97 -5.82 0.68 -12.84
CA GLU A 97 -7.08 0.91 -12.13
C GLU A 97 -6.91 0.78 -10.62
N MET A 98 -5.69 0.76 -10.17
CA MET A 98 -5.34 0.59 -8.76
C MET A 98 -5.55 1.89 -7.99
N GLU A 99 -6.25 1.79 -6.87
CA GLU A 99 -6.45 2.93 -5.99
C GLU A 99 -5.42 2.94 -4.87
N ASN A 100 -4.81 4.10 -4.69
CA ASN A 100 -3.85 4.35 -3.62
C ASN A 100 -4.18 5.71 -3.02
N ASN A 101 -5.04 5.72 -2.01
CA ASN A 101 -5.45 6.94 -1.33
C ASN A 101 -4.79 6.94 0.04
N ILE A 102 -3.80 7.75 0.18
CA ILE A 102 -2.96 7.77 1.38
C ILE A 102 -2.74 9.17 1.91
#